data_ad835778b30bcef4b50f9138e8f2e543
#
_entry.id   ad835778b30bcef4b50f9138e8f2e543
#
_cell.length_a   1.000
_cell.length_b   1.000
_cell.length_c   1.000
_cell.angle_alpha   90.00
_cell.angle_beta   90.00
_cell.angle_gamma   90.00
#
_symmetry.space_group_name_H-M   'P 1'
#
loop_
_entity.id
_entity.type
_entity.pdbx_description
1 polymer ?
#
loop_
_entity_poly.entity_id
_entity_poly.type
_entity_poly.pdbx_seq_one_letter_code
_entity_poly.pdbx_strand_id
1 'polypeptide(L)'
;MSSTAVVFDSAGTLLHMYRAAKNLINGTICYDIVTTNLASTNPNYGIVILHIDPDTLMQIDESYLIHKFIDEYNIAIDIGCSSRPVSVEEARLIINFDSRAIVSDLHEVLQAVLGRCDNRRYMGVGVMIDTAHNCIPYTLSTGGSLFPGVADVVRQLEDMGVDVYIASGDKQEDVELIARSIGVKKEHTFGLSTPQRKGEIVVDLKVSYDKVVMVGDAINDIMAFKQADFAVLTVQQRNVRPEKLNNEADAIIDHISKIVPLVGDLI
;
A
#
# COMPACT_ATOMS: atom_id res chain seq x y z
N MET A 1 18.30 -30.32 6.07
CA MET A 1 17.58 -29.19 6.65
C MET A 1 16.45 -28.88 5.71
N SER A 2 15.26 -28.66 6.20
CA SER A 2 14.10 -28.24 5.38
C SER A 2 14.37 -26.85 4.82
N SER A 3 14.20 -26.64 3.50
CA SER A 3 14.35 -25.35 2.88
C SER A 3 13.08 -24.52 3.13
N THR A 4 13.22 -23.30 3.66
CA THR A 4 12.08 -22.46 4.05
C THR A 4 12.17 -21.09 3.40
N ALA A 5 11.04 -20.59 2.91
CA ALA A 5 10.89 -19.21 2.43
C ALA A 5 9.83 -18.47 3.26
N VAL A 6 10.06 -17.19 3.50
CA VAL A 6 9.08 -16.27 4.09
C VAL A 6 8.74 -15.18 3.08
N VAL A 7 7.47 -15.03 2.75
CA VAL A 7 6.94 -14.00 1.85
C VAL A 7 6.24 -12.94 2.69
N PHE A 8 6.70 -11.71 2.61
CA PHE A 8 6.07 -10.57 3.27
C PHE A 8 5.22 -9.75 2.29
N ASP A 9 4.03 -9.35 2.70
CA ASP A 9 3.38 -8.16 2.15
C ASP A 9 4.15 -6.91 2.57
N SER A 10 3.91 -5.77 1.90
CA SER A 10 4.60 -4.51 2.18
C SER A 10 3.80 -3.59 3.11
N ALA A 11 2.67 -3.06 2.62
CA ALA A 11 1.90 -2.02 3.30
C ALA A 11 1.12 -2.57 4.50
N GLY A 12 1.43 -2.09 5.72
CA GLY A 12 0.85 -2.59 6.96
C GLY A 12 1.59 -3.80 7.55
N THR A 13 2.53 -4.38 6.80
CA THR A 13 3.34 -5.54 7.19
C THR A 13 4.81 -5.14 7.42
N LEU A 14 5.50 -4.65 6.40
CA LEU A 14 6.86 -4.09 6.50
C LEU A 14 6.84 -2.59 6.73
N LEU A 15 5.85 -1.89 6.15
CA LEU A 15 5.67 -0.44 6.24
C LEU A 15 4.48 -0.08 7.13
N HIS A 16 4.71 0.79 8.11
CA HIS A 16 3.65 1.53 8.77
C HIS A 16 3.11 2.59 7.81
N MET A 17 1.84 2.50 7.48
CA MET A 17 1.19 3.38 6.52
C MET A 17 0.48 4.54 7.22
N TYR A 18 0.85 5.76 6.86
CA TYR A 18 0.16 7.00 7.23
C TYR A 18 -0.75 7.41 6.08
N ARG A 19 -1.98 7.77 6.39
CA ARG A 19 -2.96 8.16 5.37
C ARG A 19 -3.73 9.38 5.84
N ALA A 20 -3.99 10.31 4.91
CA ALA A 20 -4.86 11.44 5.13
C ALA A 20 -5.80 11.63 3.94
N ALA A 21 -7.03 12.07 4.22
CA ALA A 21 -7.98 12.52 3.22
C ALA A 21 -8.62 13.83 3.66
N LYS A 22 -8.65 14.82 2.77
CA LYS A 22 -9.40 16.06 2.98
C LYS A 22 -10.72 15.97 2.23
N ASN A 23 -11.81 16.11 2.95
CA ASN A 23 -13.14 16.24 2.37
C ASN A 23 -13.32 17.66 1.83
N LEU A 24 -13.52 17.81 0.52
CA LEU A 24 -13.62 19.13 -0.13
C LEU A 24 -15.00 19.79 0.01
N ILE A 25 -15.98 19.10 0.60
CA ILE A 25 -17.31 19.66 0.87
C ILE A 25 -17.29 20.46 2.18
N ASN A 26 -16.65 19.91 3.23
CA ASN A 26 -16.65 20.51 4.55
C ASN A 26 -15.26 20.95 5.05
N GLY A 27 -14.22 20.74 4.26
CA GLY A 27 -12.84 21.13 4.56
C GLY A 27 -12.15 20.29 5.64
N THR A 28 -12.76 19.21 6.15
CA THR A 28 -12.16 18.41 7.22
C THR A 28 -11.10 17.45 6.70
N ILE A 29 -10.00 17.32 7.46
CA ILE A 29 -8.96 16.31 7.22
C ILE A 29 -9.18 15.12 8.16
N CYS A 30 -9.30 13.94 7.57
CA CYS A 30 -9.38 12.67 8.27
C CYS A 30 -8.01 11.96 8.19
N TYR A 31 -7.57 11.38 9.30
CA TYR A 31 -6.30 10.66 9.43
C TYR A 31 -6.53 9.16 9.56
N ASP A 32 -5.51 8.38 9.25
CA ASP A 32 -5.46 6.91 9.44
C ASP A 32 -6.62 6.16 8.79
N ILE A 33 -7.17 6.74 7.72
CA ILE A 33 -8.25 6.14 6.96
C ILE A 33 -7.70 5.09 5.98
N VAL A 34 -8.44 4.01 5.80
CA VAL A 34 -8.21 3.09 4.69
C VAL A 34 -8.91 3.67 3.47
N THR A 35 -8.15 4.26 2.54
CA THR A 35 -8.69 4.96 1.36
C THR A 35 -9.58 4.07 0.49
N THR A 36 -9.24 2.77 0.38
CA THR A 36 -10.08 1.79 -0.33
C THR A 36 -11.42 1.56 0.37
N ASN A 37 -11.46 1.60 1.72
CA ASN A 37 -12.71 1.52 2.45
C ASN A 37 -13.54 2.78 2.22
N LEU A 38 -12.91 3.96 2.21
CA LEU A 38 -13.59 5.21 1.88
C LEU A 38 -14.17 5.15 0.45
N ALA A 39 -13.41 4.67 -0.52
CA ALA A 39 -13.91 4.47 -1.88
C ALA A 39 -15.11 3.52 -1.95
N SER A 40 -15.13 2.46 -1.12
CA SER A 40 -16.23 1.50 -1.08
C SER A 40 -17.52 2.01 -0.43
N THR A 41 -17.49 3.18 0.24
CA THR A 41 -18.70 3.77 0.84
C THR A 41 -19.69 4.29 -0.19
N ASN A 42 -19.24 4.52 -1.43
CA ASN A 42 -20.09 4.99 -2.52
C ASN A 42 -19.72 4.25 -3.82
N PRO A 43 -20.69 3.61 -4.51
CA PRO A 43 -20.43 2.85 -5.74
C PRO A 43 -19.91 3.72 -6.90
N ASN A 44 -19.97 5.03 -6.79
CA ASN A 44 -19.51 5.97 -7.81
C ASN A 44 -18.10 6.52 -7.51
N TYR A 45 -17.46 6.11 -6.42
CA TYR A 45 -16.14 6.59 -6.06
C TYR A 45 -15.04 5.79 -6.74
N GLY A 46 -14.00 6.53 -7.19
CA GLY A 46 -12.75 5.97 -7.70
C GLY A 46 -11.55 6.75 -7.17
N ILE A 47 -10.47 6.05 -6.86
CA ILE A 47 -9.20 6.64 -6.43
C ILE A 47 -8.33 6.83 -7.67
N VAL A 48 -7.89 8.05 -7.90
CA VAL A 48 -6.95 8.43 -8.95
C VAL A 48 -5.62 8.82 -8.31
N ILE A 49 -4.56 8.13 -8.69
CA ILE A 49 -3.19 8.38 -8.24
C ILE A 49 -2.57 9.42 -9.16
N LEU A 50 -1.90 10.41 -8.59
CA LEU A 50 -1.15 11.43 -9.33
C LEU A 50 0.34 11.07 -9.27
N HIS A 51 0.99 10.88 -10.42
CA HIS A 51 2.41 10.57 -10.50
C HIS A 51 3.25 11.84 -10.44
N ILE A 52 3.40 12.36 -9.23
CA ILE A 52 4.24 13.53 -8.95
C ILE A 52 5.09 13.26 -7.72
N ASP A 53 6.31 13.75 -7.77
CA ASP A 53 7.19 13.78 -6.61
C ASP A 53 6.66 14.76 -5.55
N PRO A 54 6.60 14.36 -4.25
CA PRO A 54 6.07 15.19 -3.18
C PRO A 54 6.76 16.54 -3.02
N ASP A 55 8.08 16.61 -3.17
CA ASP A 55 8.84 17.87 -3.03
C ASP A 55 8.56 18.79 -4.22
N THR A 56 8.36 18.23 -5.41
CA THR A 56 7.93 18.98 -6.59
C THR A 56 6.52 19.53 -6.40
N LEU A 57 5.57 18.73 -5.94
CA LEU A 57 4.20 19.18 -5.67
C LEU A 57 4.18 20.37 -4.72
N MET A 58 4.97 20.33 -3.64
CA MET A 58 5.03 21.41 -2.64
C MET A 58 5.57 22.74 -3.18
N GLN A 59 6.15 22.77 -4.39
CA GLN A 59 6.63 23.98 -5.05
C GLN A 59 5.62 24.58 -6.04
N ILE A 60 4.54 23.88 -6.34
CA ILE A 60 3.49 24.35 -7.24
C ILE A 60 2.66 25.41 -6.53
N ASP A 61 2.21 26.43 -7.27
CA ASP A 61 1.31 27.45 -6.74
C ASP A 61 0.01 26.82 -6.23
N GLU A 62 -0.29 27.05 -4.96
CA GLU A 62 -1.41 26.47 -4.25
C GLU A 62 -2.79 26.86 -4.78
N SER A 63 -2.86 27.97 -5.54
CA SER A 63 -4.10 28.49 -6.12
C SER A 63 -4.51 27.81 -7.43
N TYR A 64 -3.63 26.99 -8.03
CA TYR A 64 -3.98 26.26 -9.25
C TYR A 64 -5.16 25.33 -9.02
N LEU A 65 -6.10 25.28 -9.95
CA LEU A 65 -7.08 24.20 -10.05
C LEU A 65 -6.35 22.88 -10.37
N ILE A 66 -6.73 21.77 -9.72
CA ILE A 66 -6.06 20.48 -9.88
C ILE A 66 -6.01 20.05 -11.35
N HIS A 67 -7.11 20.23 -12.11
CA HIS A 67 -7.11 19.86 -13.53
C HIS A 67 -6.10 20.65 -14.34
N LYS A 68 -5.98 21.98 -14.11
CA LYS A 68 -5.00 22.82 -14.82
C LYS A 68 -3.57 22.43 -14.48
N PHE A 69 -3.32 22.15 -13.20
CA PHE A 69 -2.04 21.64 -12.74
C PHE A 69 -1.66 20.32 -13.43
N ILE A 70 -2.60 19.35 -13.49
CA ILE A 70 -2.36 18.06 -14.14
C ILE A 70 -2.02 18.24 -15.63
N ASP A 71 -2.73 19.11 -16.32
CA ASP A 71 -2.52 19.34 -17.77
C ASP A 71 -1.23 20.14 -18.04
N GLU A 72 -0.99 21.21 -17.30
CA GLU A 72 0.16 22.11 -17.53
C GLU A 72 1.49 21.41 -17.21
N TYR A 73 1.54 20.62 -16.13
CA TYR A 73 2.73 19.89 -15.73
C TYR A 73 2.79 18.46 -16.31
N ASN A 74 1.83 18.13 -17.20
CA ASN A 74 1.74 16.81 -17.84
C ASN A 74 1.82 15.63 -16.86
N ILE A 75 1.07 15.75 -15.74
CA ILE A 75 1.08 14.74 -14.69
C ILE A 75 0.37 13.47 -15.18
N ALA A 76 1.09 12.36 -15.15
CA ALA A 76 0.49 11.04 -15.40
C ALA A 76 -0.45 10.66 -14.26
N ILE A 77 -1.56 10.00 -14.59
CA ILE A 77 -2.52 9.51 -13.61
C ILE A 77 -2.80 8.03 -13.83
N ASP A 78 -3.05 7.31 -12.74
CA ASP A 78 -3.49 5.91 -12.75
C ASP A 78 -4.73 5.71 -11.88
N ILE A 79 -5.50 4.66 -12.17
CA ILE A 79 -6.63 4.26 -11.31
C ILE A 79 -6.10 3.31 -10.23
N GLY A 80 -6.13 3.75 -8.98
CA GLY A 80 -5.68 2.94 -7.84
C GLY A 80 -6.73 1.93 -7.40
N CYS A 81 -7.99 2.34 -7.29
CA CYS A 81 -9.12 1.49 -6.90
C CYS A 81 -10.42 2.18 -7.29
N SER A 82 -11.42 1.42 -7.70
CA SER A 82 -12.76 1.96 -7.98
C SER A 82 -13.83 0.91 -7.72
N SER A 83 -15.00 1.35 -7.30
CA SER A 83 -16.16 0.48 -7.03
C SER A 83 -16.78 -0.07 -8.32
N ARG A 84 -16.57 0.59 -9.46
CA ARG A 84 -16.91 0.15 -10.81
C ARG A 84 -15.71 0.35 -11.73
N PRO A 85 -15.62 -0.32 -12.88
CA PRO A 85 -14.58 -0.02 -13.86
C PRO A 85 -14.62 1.46 -14.27
N VAL A 86 -13.47 2.13 -14.19
CA VAL A 86 -13.24 3.52 -14.59
C VAL A 86 -11.97 3.54 -15.43
N SER A 87 -12.00 4.15 -16.62
CA SER A 87 -10.81 4.32 -17.43
C SER A 87 -10.05 5.60 -17.02
N VAL A 88 -8.78 5.68 -17.39
CA VAL A 88 -7.95 6.89 -17.19
C VAL A 88 -8.56 8.10 -17.91
N GLU A 89 -9.11 7.90 -19.11
CA GLU A 89 -9.77 8.93 -19.90
C GLU A 89 -11.02 9.44 -19.20
N GLU A 90 -11.84 8.55 -18.65
CA GLU A 90 -13.04 8.92 -17.88
C GLU A 90 -12.62 9.72 -16.62
N ALA A 91 -11.61 9.25 -15.90
CA ALA A 91 -11.10 9.96 -14.73
C ALA A 91 -10.60 11.38 -15.07
N ARG A 92 -9.86 11.54 -16.18
CA ARG A 92 -9.44 12.87 -16.66
C ARG A 92 -10.61 13.78 -16.97
N LEU A 93 -11.64 13.27 -17.62
CA LEU A 93 -12.85 14.06 -17.91
C LEU A 93 -13.50 14.57 -16.62
N ILE A 94 -13.66 13.69 -15.62
CA ILE A 94 -14.24 14.07 -14.31
C ILE A 94 -13.40 15.11 -13.60
N ILE A 95 -12.08 14.93 -13.58
CA ILE A 95 -11.14 15.89 -12.99
C ILE A 95 -11.25 17.24 -13.70
N ASN A 96 -11.36 17.27 -15.03
CA ASN A 96 -11.49 18.49 -15.83
C ASN A 96 -12.83 19.22 -15.62
N PHE A 97 -13.89 18.52 -15.22
CA PHE A 97 -15.16 19.13 -14.84
C PHE A 97 -15.12 19.80 -13.45
N ASP A 98 -14.24 19.34 -12.55
CA ASP A 98 -14.15 19.94 -11.23
C ASP A 98 -13.47 21.31 -11.26
N SER A 99 -14.20 22.32 -10.82
CA SER A 99 -13.73 23.72 -10.77
C SER A 99 -13.44 24.20 -9.34
N ARG A 100 -13.40 23.32 -8.36
CA ARG A 100 -13.27 23.65 -6.93
C ARG A 100 -11.96 23.20 -6.33
N ALA A 101 -11.56 21.96 -6.64
CA ALA A 101 -10.36 21.37 -6.09
C ALA A 101 -9.10 22.11 -6.56
N ILE A 102 -8.29 22.55 -5.62
CA ILE A 102 -7.06 23.30 -5.87
C ILE A 102 -5.83 22.57 -5.33
N VAL A 103 -4.65 22.98 -5.77
CA VAL A 103 -3.37 22.38 -5.34
C VAL A 103 -3.17 22.53 -3.83
N SER A 104 -3.65 23.60 -3.21
CA SER A 104 -3.65 23.75 -1.74
C SER A 104 -4.29 22.55 -1.02
N ASP A 105 -5.35 21.97 -1.59
CA ASP A 105 -6.01 20.79 -1.01
C ASP A 105 -5.11 19.54 -1.03
N LEU A 106 -4.24 19.41 -2.04
CA LEU A 106 -3.22 18.37 -2.10
C LEU A 106 -2.07 18.65 -1.13
N HIS A 107 -1.63 19.93 -1.02
CA HIS A 107 -0.61 20.33 -0.05
C HIS A 107 -1.01 19.98 1.38
N GLU A 108 -2.25 20.27 1.76
CA GLU A 108 -2.74 20.04 3.12
C GLU A 108 -2.71 18.54 3.48
N VAL A 109 -3.17 17.64 2.61
CA VAL A 109 -3.12 16.19 2.87
C VAL A 109 -1.69 15.66 2.83
N LEU A 110 -0.84 16.20 1.94
CA LEU A 110 0.57 15.83 1.88
C LEU A 110 1.30 16.26 3.17
N GLN A 111 1.10 17.48 3.64
CA GLN A 111 1.67 17.98 4.89
C GLN A 111 1.17 17.18 6.11
N ALA A 112 -0.12 16.80 6.12
CA ALA A 112 -0.70 15.97 7.17
C ALA A 112 -0.01 14.59 7.29
N VAL A 113 0.43 14.01 6.16
CA VAL A 113 1.21 12.77 6.15
C VAL A 113 2.68 13.03 6.45
N LEU A 114 3.30 14.08 5.87
CA LEU A 114 4.71 14.47 6.11
C LEU A 114 5.00 14.74 7.59
N GLY A 115 4.05 15.31 8.32
CA GLY A 115 4.19 15.55 9.76
C GLY A 115 4.25 14.27 10.60
N ARG A 116 3.97 13.09 10.02
CA ARG A 116 3.90 11.79 10.71
C ARG A 116 4.81 10.73 10.11
N CYS A 117 5.29 10.93 8.89
CA CYS A 117 6.12 10.00 8.13
C CYS A 117 7.44 10.66 7.78
N ASP A 118 8.54 10.17 8.35
CA ASP A 118 9.89 10.73 8.10
C ASP A 118 10.44 10.36 6.72
N ASN A 119 9.84 9.37 6.05
CA ASN A 119 10.35 8.87 4.79
C ASN A 119 9.50 9.32 3.60
N ARG A 120 10.02 10.28 2.83
CA ARG A 120 9.37 10.83 1.64
C ARG A 120 9.34 9.90 0.43
N ARG A 121 10.15 8.83 0.44
CA ARG A 121 10.28 7.92 -0.72
C ARG A 121 9.06 7.04 -0.96
N TYR A 122 8.29 6.78 0.10
CA TYR A 122 7.10 5.92 0.02
C TYR A 122 5.82 6.75 0.14
N MET A 123 5.82 7.93 -0.47
CA MET A 123 4.68 8.84 -0.42
C MET A 123 3.98 8.91 -1.77
N GLY A 124 2.67 9.04 -1.70
CA GLY A 124 1.83 9.25 -2.86
C GLY A 124 0.72 10.24 -2.57
N VAL A 125 0.26 10.90 -3.62
CA VAL A 125 -0.89 11.80 -3.59
C VAL A 125 -1.89 11.40 -4.66
N GLY A 126 -3.14 11.75 -4.43
CA GLY A 126 -4.21 11.45 -5.36
C GLY A 126 -5.48 12.20 -5.03
N VAL A 127 -6.48 11.92 -5.83
CA VAL A 127 -7.83 12.44 -5.61
C VAL A 127 -8.84 11.29 -5.64
N MET A 128 -9.92 11.46 -4.94
CA MET A 128 -11.10 10.63 -5.14
C MET A 128 -12.02 11.34 -6.12
N ILE A 129 -12.49 10.63 -7.13
CA ILE A 129 -13.47 11.13 -8.09
C ILE A 129 -14.86 10.55 -7.75
N ASP A 130 -15.90 11.32 -8.03
CA ASP A 130 -17.28 10.88 -8.01
C ASP A 130 -17.82 10.87 -9.45
N THR A 131 -18.04 9.67 -9.99
CA THR A 131 -18.48 9.47 -11.39
C THR A 131 -19.94 9.83 -11.62
N ALA A 132 -20.76 9.95 -10.57
CA ALA A 132 -22.16 10.38 -10.67
C ALA A 132 -22.29 11.90 -10.70
N HIS A 133 -21.43 12.61 -9.97
CA HIS A 133 -21.50 14.07 -9.85
C HIS A 133 -20.41 14.81 -10.62
N ASN A 134 -19.51 14.08 -11.31
CA ASN A 134 -18.37 14.62 -12.07
C ASN A 134 -17.54 15.63 -11.24
N CYS A 135 -17.10 15.22 -10.05
CA CYS A 135 -16.37 16.08 -9.14
C CYS A 135 -15.32 15.32 -8.32
N ILE A 136 -14.47 16.09 -7.62
CA ILE A 136 -13.49 15.59 -6.67
C ILE A 136 -14.02 15.82 -5.25
N PRO A 137 -14.55 14.78 -4.55
CA PRO A 137 -15.00 14.93 -3.17
C PRO A 137 -13.87 14.93 -2.14
N TYR A 138 -12.72 14.31 -2.45
CA TYR A 138 -11.58 14.23 -1.54
C TYR A 138 -10.25 14.38 -2.27
N THR A 139 -9.28 15.05 -1.63
CA THR A 139 -7.86 14.87 -1.90
C THR A 139 -7.26 13.86 -0.93
N LEU A 140 -6.27 13.11 -1.37
CA LEU A 140 -5.72 11.95 -0.66
C LEU A 140 -4.20 12.04 -0.61
N SER A 141 -3.62 11.63 0.53
CA SER A 141 -2.19 11.35 0.61
C SER A 141 -1.94 10.10 1.44
N THR A 142 -0.89 9.39 1.06
CA THR A 142 -0.39 8.22 1.78
C THR A 142 1.12 8.31 1.90
N GLY A 143 1.68 7.77 2.98
CA GLY A 143 3.12 7.63 3.16
C GLY A 143 3.42 6.41 3.98
N GLY A 144 4.62 5.84 3.81
CA GLY A 144 5.06 4.67 4.54
C GLY A 144 6.42 4.88 5.20
N SER A 145 6.61 4.35 6.38
CA SER A 145 7.93 4.16 6.99
C SER A 145 8.08 2.73 7.48
N LEU A 146 9.29 2.19 7.36
CA LEU A 146 9.54 0.83 7.85
C LEU A 146 9.14 0.72 9.34
N PHE A 147 8.48 -0.38 9.69
CA PHE A 147 8.31 -0.69 11.10
C PHE A 147 9.67 -0.89 11.78
N PRO A 148 9.81 -0.49 13.06
CA PRO A 148 11.04 -0.72 13.79
C PRO A 148 11.45 -2.20 13.78
N GLY A 149 12.73 -2.47 13.51
CA GLY A 149 13.31 -3.81 13.55
C GLY A 149 13.11 -4.68 12.30
N VAL A 150 12.45 -4.19 11.24
CA VAL A 150 12.24 -4.98 10.00
C VAL A 150 13.55 -5.48 9.40
N ALA A 151 14.56 -4.63 9.27
CA ALA A 151 15.86 -5.04 8.71
C ALA A 151 16.57 -6.09 9.60
N ASP A 152 16.42 -5.98 10.93
CA ASP A 152 16.97 -6.97 11.86
C ASP A 152 16.24 -8.32 11.75
N VAL A 153 14.92 -8.29 11.53
CA VAL A 153 14.13 -9.53 11.30
C VAL A 153 14.57 -10.22 10.03
N VAL A 154 14.72 -9.48 8.92
CA VAL A 154 15.20 -10.04 7.65
C VAL A 154 16.56 -10.70 7.84
N ARG A 155 17.52 -10.00 8.46
CA ARG A 155 18.85 -10.55 8.73
C ARG A 155 18.78 -11.82 9.58
N GLN A 156 18.00 -11.85 10.66
CA GLN A 156 17.86 -13.02 11.52
C GLN A 156 17.27 -14.23 10.77
N LEU A 157 16.30 -14.01 9.89
CA LEU A 157 15.73 -15.09 9.05
C LEU A 157 16.80 -15.61 8.07
N GLU A 158 17.57 -14.74 7.42
CA GLU A 158 18.66 -15.14 6.51
C GLU A 158 19.77 -15.88 7.25
N ASP A 159 20.16 -15.45 8.46
CA ASP A 159 21.12 -16.13 9.33
C ASP A 159 20.66 -17.55 9.73
N MET A 160 19.35 -17.79 9.76
CA MET A 160 18.76 -19.12 9.98
C MET A 160 18.67 -19.96 8.69
N GLY A 161 19.11 -19.43 7.54
CA GLY A 161 19.04 -20.10 6.24
C GLY A 161 17.67 -20.03 5.58
N VAL A 162 16.87 -19.06 5.95
CA VAL A 162 15.52 -18.79 5.40
C VAL A 162 15.61 -17.72 4.32
N ASP A 163 15.09 -18.01 3.14
CA ASP A 163 15.02 -16.99 2.07
C ASP A 163 13.82 -16.07 2.27
N VAL A 164 14.05 -14.75 2.16
CA VAL A 164 13.03 -13.72 2.35
C VAL A 164 12.60 -13.14 1.02
N TYR A 165 11.28 -13.04 0.82
CA TYR A 165 10.62 -12.49 -0.35
C TYR A 165 9.65 -11.37 0.02
N ILE A 166 9.38 -10.47 -0.94
CA ILE A 166 8.36 -9.41 -0.80
C ILE A 166 7.38 -9.52 -1.96
N ALA A 167 6.08 -9.58 -1.67
CA ALA A 167 5.00 -9.56 -2.66
C ALA A 167 4.00 -8.43 -2.35
N SER A 168 4.04 -7.36 -3.16
CA SER A 168 3.26 -6.14 -2.94
C SER A 168 2.45 -5.72 -4.16
N GLY A 169 1.33 -5.05 -3.92
CA GLY A 169 0.57 -4.37 -4.96
C GLY A 169 1.23 -3.10 -5.49
N ASP A 170 2.27 -2.59 -4.82
CA ASP A 170 3.03 -1.42 -5.23
C ASP A 170 3.84 -1.67 -6.52
N LYS A 171 4.32 -0.60 -7.18
CA LYS A 171 5.15 -0.72 -8.36
C LYS A 171 6.42 -1.51 -8.05
N GLN A 172 6.95 -2.22 -9.05
CA GLN A 172 8.14 -3.05 -8.89
C GLN A 172 9.33 -2.24 -8.36
N GLU A 173 9.53 -1.03 -8.88
CA GLU A 173 10.63 -0.14 -8.46
C GLU A 173 10.54 0.24 -6.97
N ASP A 174 9.31 0.48 -6.47
CA ASP A 174 9.08 0.84 -5.07
C ASP A 174 9.35 -0.36 -4.15
N VAL A 175 8.93 -1.56 -4.56
CA VAL A 175 9.20 -2.81 -3.82
C VAL A 175 10.70 -3.10 -3.78
N GLU A 176 11.42 -2.88 -4.88
CA GLU A 176 12.89 -3.02 -4.95
C GLU A 176 13.62 -2.01 -4.04
N LEU A 177 13.08 -0.79 -3.89
CA LEU A 177 13.62 0.20 -2.95
C LEU A 177 13.46 -0.25 -1.49
N ILE A 178 12.29 -0.79 -1.14
CA ILE A 178 12.04 -1.37 0.18
C ILE A 178 13.02 -2.51 0.43
N ALA A 179 13.07 -3.48 -0.50
CA ALA A 179 13.95 -4.65 -0.42
C ALA A 179 15.40 -4.27 -0.17
N ARG A 180 15.92 -3.31 -0.95
CA ARG A 180 17.30 -2.81 -0.80
C ARG A 180 17.54 -2.20 0.58
N SER A 181 16.54 -1.50 1.14
CA SER A 181 16.69 -0.82 2.44
C SER A 181 16.73 -1.79 3.63
N ILE A 182 16.24 -3.02 3.46
CA ILE A 182 16.17 -4.04 4.50
C ILE A 182 17.05 -5.28 4.22
N GLY A 183 17.80 -5.29 3.11
CA GLY A 183 18.73 -6.36 2.75
C GLY A 183 18.16 -7.48 1.89
N VAL A 184 16.89 -7.43 1.48
CA VAL A 184 16.29 -8.45 0.60
C VAL A 184 16.82 -8.31 -0.83
N LYS A 185 17.12 -9.42 -1.48
CA LYS A 185 17.62 -9.47 -2.86
C LYS A 185 16.55 -8.96 -3.84
N LYS A 186 17.00 -8.27 -4.90
CA LYS A 186 16.11 -7.74 -5.94
C LYS A 186 15.26 -8.84 -6.60
N GLU A 187 15.86 -9.99 -6.89
CA GLU A 187 15.20 -11.16 -7.49
C GLU A 187 14.14 -11.81 -6.59
N HIS A 188 14.10 -11.45 -5.32
CA HIS A 188 13.09 -11.88 -4.36
C HIS A 188 11.93 -10.88 -4.19
N THR A 189 11.74 -9.96 -5.16
CA THR A 189 10.71 -8.94 -5.11
C THR A 189 9.66 -9.12 -6.21
N PHE A 190 8.40 -9.03 -5.84
CA PHE A 190 7.25 -9.13 -6.72
C PHE A 190 6.34 -7.92 -6.51
N GLY A 191 6.51 -6.90 -7.36
CA GLY A 191 5.61 -5.75 -7.44
C GLY A 191 4.36 -6.04 -8.26
N LEU A 192 3.40 -5.10 -8.27
CA LEU A 192 2.13 -5.18 -9.00
C LEU A 192 1.34 -6.48 -8.71
N SER A 193 1.56 -7.06 -7.53
CA SER A 193 0.97 -8.34 -7.15
C SER A 193 -0.47 -8.18 -6.68
N THR A 194 -1.42 -8.52 -7.55
CA THR A 194 -2.83 -8.66 -7.19
C THR A 194 -3.00 -9.75 -6.11
N PRO A 195 -4.15 -9.79 -5.40
CA PRO A 195 -4.42 -10.87 -4.44
C PRO A 195 -4.20 -12.26 -5.02
N GLN A 196 -4.65 -12.48 -6.27
CA GLN A 196 -4.45 -13.75 -6.96
C GLN A 196 -2.96 -14.01 -7.24
N ARG A 197 -2.23 -13.00 -7.74
CA ARG A 197 -0.79 -13.14 -8.02
C ARG A 197 0.01 -13.45 -6.76
N LYS A 198 -0.33 -12.88 -5.60
CA LYS A 198 0.29 -13.24 -4.32
C LYS A 198 0.09 -14.73 -4.00
N GLY A 199 -1.10 -15.29 -4.24
CA GLY A 199 -1.34 -16.73 -4.09
C GLY A 199 -0.50 -17.58 -5.04
N GLU A 200 -0.40 -17.18 -6.31
CA GLU A 200 0.43 -17.86 -7.31
C GLU A 200 1.92 -17.85 -6.94
N ILE A 201 2.44 -16.73 -6.43
CA ILE A 201 3.82 -16.62 -5.96
C ILE A 201 4.11 -17.64 -4.86
N VAL A 202 3.21 -17.78 -3.90
CA VAL A 202 3.35 -18.80 -2.84
C VAL A 202 3.39 -20.21 -3.43
N VAL A 203 2.51 -20.52 -4.39
CA VAL A 203 2.49 -21.83 -5.07
C VAL A 203 3.78 -22.06 -5.85
N ASP A 204 4.27 -21.07 -6.59
CA ASP A 204 5.51 -21.15 -7.36
C ASP A 204 6.72 -21.43 -6.44
N LEU A 205 6.78 -20.78 -5.27
CA LEU A 205 7.86 -21.00 -4.30
C LEU A 205 7.83 -22.42 -3.67
N LYS A 206 6.65 -23.02 -3.51
CA LYS A 206 6.53 -24.41 -2.99
C LYS A 206 7.15 -25.46 -3.91
N VAL A 207 7.50 -25.11 -5.14
CA VAL A 207 8.26 -26.00 -6.03
C VAL A 207 9.73 -26.12 -5.56
N SER A 208 10.27 -25.09 -4.92
CA SER A 208 11.68 -24.98 -4.55
C SER A 208 11.92 -25.06 -3.03
N TYR A 209 10.88 -24.84 -2.22
CA TYR A 209 10.96 -24.82 -0.76
C TYR A 209 10.03 -25.88 -0.15
N ASP A 210 10.52 -26.54 0.89
CA ASP A 210 9.74 -27.51 1.66
C ASP A 210 8.62 -26.82 2.47
N LYS A 211 8.85 -25.55 2.86
CA LYS A 211 7.87 -24.72 3.57
C LYS A 211 7.88 -23.29 3.07
N VAL A 212 6.70 -22.74 2.87
CA VAL A 212 6.49 -21.33 2.52
C VAL A 212 5.56 -20.69 3.54
N VAL A 213 6.08 -19.66 4.22
CA VAL A 213 5.34 -18.86 5.20
C VAL A 213 4.89 -17.56 4.52
N MET A 214 3.61 -17.20 4.66
CA MET A 214 3.09 -15.90 4.19
C MET A 214 2.78 -15.01 5.38
N VAL A 215 3.29 -13.78 5.35
CA VAL A 215 3.03 -12.74 6.36
C VAL A 215 2.33 -11.57 5.70
N GLY A 216 1.15 -11.23 6.18
CA GLY A 216 0.34 -10.15 5.61
C GLY A 216 -0.56 -9.50 6.65
N ASP A 217 -1.25 -8.43 6.27
CA ASP A 217 -2.06 -7.64 7.19
C ASP A 217 -3.50 -7.42 6.73
N ALA A 218 -3.85 -7.74 5.47
CA ALA A 218 -5.11 -7.32 4.89
C ALA A 218 -5.80 -8.38 4.02
N ILE A 219 -7.03 -8.10 3.59
CA ILE A 219 -7.88 -9.05 2.81
C ILE A 219 -7.22 -9.47 1.50
N ASN A 220 -6.40 -8.61 0.90
CA ASN A 220 -5.64 -8.91 -0.32
C ASN A 220 -4.59 -10.03 -0.12
N ASP A 221 -4.30 -10.45 1.12
CA ASP A 221 -3.35 -11.52 1.43
C ASP A 221 -4.04 -12.88 1.61
N ILE A 222 -5.37 -12.94 1.71
CA ILE A 222 -6.13 -14.17 1.94
C ILE A 222 -5.82 -15.26 0.91
N MET A 223 -5.66 -14.88 -0.36
CA MET A 223 -5.34 -15.86 -1.42
C MET A 223 -3.97 -16.51 -1.18
N ALA A 224 -2.99 -15.71 -0.74
CA ALA A 224 -1.66 -16.21 -0.39
C ALA A 224 -1.67 -17.01 0.93
N PHE A 225 -2.43 -16.57 1.95
CA PHE A 225 -2.60 -17.33 3.20
C PHE A 225 -3.09 -18.76 2.94
N LYS A 226 -4.09 -18.91 2.06
CA LYS A 226 -4.66 -20.23 1.71
C LYS A 226 -3.68 -21.15 0.98
N GLN A 227 -2.65 -20.63 0.36
CA GLN A 227 -1.65 -21.40 -0.36
C GLN A 227 -0.40 -21.66 0.46
N ALA A 228 -0.14 -20.86 1.51
CA ALA A 228 1.01 -21.01 2.38
C ALA A 228 0.94 -22.28 3.22
N ASP A 229 2.10 -22.78 3.64
CA ASP A 229 2.18 -23.85 4.62
C ASP A 229 1.97 -23.34 6.06
N PHE A 230 2.21 -22.03 6.25
CA PHE A 230 1.92 -21.32 7.49
C PHE A 230 1.60 -19.85 7.20
N ALA A 231 0.42 -19.41 7.59
CA ALA A 231 -0.07 -18.06 7.37
C ALA A 231 0.01 -17.23 8.66
N VAL A 232 0.65 -16.07 8.58
CA VAL A 232 0.83 -15.16 9.73
C VAL A 232 0.16 -13.83 9.45
N LEU A 233 -0.85 -13.50 10.26
CA LEU A 233 -1.50 -12.20 10.25
C LEU A 233 -0.76 -11.24 11.18
N THR A 234 -0.28 -10.11 10.66
CA THR A 234 0.23 -9.04 11.50
C THR A 234 -0.85 -8.01 11.82
N VAL A 235 -0.94 -7.61 13.10
CA VAL A 235 -1.88 -6.59 13.58
C VAL A 235 -1.16 -5.32 14.08
N GLN A 236 0.10 -5.15 13.76
CA GLN A 236 0.92 -4.02 14.22
C GLN A 236 0.46 -2.65 13.66
N GLN A 237 -0.17 -2.61 12.48
CA GLN A 237 -0.76 -1.38 11.91
C GLN A 237 -2.02 -0.91 12.69
N ARG A 238 -2.59 -1.73 13.59
CA ARG A 238 -3.76 -1.42 14.42
C ARG A 238 -5.00 -0.98 13.66
N ASN A 239 -5.24 -1.55 12.49
CA ASN A 239 -6.47 -1.32 11.71
C ASN A 239 -7.56 -2.30 12.14
N VAL A 240 -8.83 -1.89 12.02
CA VAL A 240 -9.97 -2.80 12.15
C VAL A 240 -9.92 -3.81 11.00
N ARG A 241 -9.95 -5.11 11.33
CA ARG A 241 -9.85 -6.20 10.36
C ARG A 241 -11.09 -7.06 10.36
N PRO A 242 -11.51 -7.53 9.17
CA PRO A 242 -12.61 -8.49 9.08
C PRO A 242 -12.26 -9.80 9.80
N GLU A 243 -13.22 -10.37 10.52
CA GLU A 243 -13.08 -11.65 11.24
C GLU A 243 -12.60 -12.79 10.31
N LYS A 244 -13.02 -12.76 9.05
CA LYS A 244 -12.59 -13.72 8.03
C LYS A 244 -11.05 -13.80 7.90
N LEU A 245 -10.35 -12.68 8.07
CA LEU A 245 -8.88 -12.65 7.97
C LEU A 245 -8.22 -13.39 9.13
N ASN A 246 -8.77 -13.27 10.34
CA ASN A 246 -8.29 -13.98 11.51
C ASN A 246 -8.46 -15.51 11.35
N ASN A 247 -9.53 -15.96 10.68
CA ASN A 247 -9.83 -17.37 10.48
C ASN A 247 -8.96 -18.05 9.42
N GLU A 248 -8.28 -17.28 8.58
CA GLU A 248 -7.38 -17.80 7.53
C GLU A 248 -5.90 -17.78 7.96
N ALA A 249 -5.59 -17.29 9.16
CA ALA A 249 -4.23 -17.22 9.68
C ALA A 249 -3.98 -18.32 10.75
N ASP A 250 -2.83 -18.96 10.66
CA ASP A 250 -2.37 -19.94 11.65
C ASP A 250 -1.82 -19.26 12.92
N ALA A 251 -1.27 -18.05 12.76
CA ALA A 251 -0.78 -17.24 13.87
C ALA A 251 -1.10 -15.75 13.67
N ILE A 252 -1.24 -15.02 14.78
CA ILE A 252 -1.42 -13.55 14.78
C ILE A 252 -0.29 -12.92 15.58
N ILE A 253 0.39 -11.94 14.98
CA ILE A 253 1.48 -11.21 15.62
C ILE A 253 1.16 -9.71 15.69
N ASP A 254 1.54 -9.07 16.80
CA ASP A 254 1.38 -7.63 17.02
C ASP A 254 2.69 -6.84 16.79
N HIS A 255 3.78 -7.54 16.47
CA HIS A 255 5.07 -6.96 16.11
C HIS A 255 5.83 -7.91 15.18
N ILE A 256 6.50 -7.36 14.16
CA ILE A 256 7.17 -8.14 13.12
C ILE A 256 8.28 -9.06 13.68
N SER A 257 8.94 -8.68 14.78
CA SER A 257 9.99 -9.51 15.38
C SER A 257 9.50 -10.88 15.88
N LYS A 258 8.19 -11.05 16.10
CA LYS A 258 7.62 -12.31 16.52
C LYS A 258 7.62 -13.38 15.42
N ILE A 259 7.89 -13.00 14.17
CA ILE A 259 8.00 -13.96 13.06
C ILE A 259 9.23 -14.87 13.21
N VAL A 260 10.33 -14.34 13.76
CA VAL A 260 11.59 -15.10 13.88
C VAL A 260 11.44 -16.37 14.72
N PRO A 261 10.93 -16.33 15.97
CA PRO A 261 10.70 -17.55 16.73
C PRO A 261 9.65 -18.48 16.08
N LEU A 262 8.58 -17.93 15.48
CA LEU A 262 7.58 -18.77 14.79
C LEU A 262 8.20 -19.56 13.62
N VAL A 263 9.04 -18.94 12.83
CA VAL A 263 9.76 -19.63 11.74
C VAL A 263 10.79 -20.60 12.30
N GLY A 264 11.46 -20.26 13.42
CA GLY A 264 12.40 -21.15 14.10
C GLY A 264 11.76 -22.45 14.56
N ASP A 265 10.51 -22.43 14.98
CA ASP A 265 9.75 -23.63 15.38
C ASP A 265 9.31 -24.49 14.16
N LEU A 266 9.38 -23.95 12.95
CA LEU A 266 8.96 -24.62 11.71
C LEU A 266 10.11 -25.32 10.97
N ILE A 267 11.36 -24.91 11.18
CA ILE A 267 12.57 -25.45 10.51
C ILE A 267 13.27 -26.48 11.37
#